data_930ae42e136b4b5fc86e7d836e5f2465
#
_entry.id   930ae42e136b4b5fc86e7d836e5f2465
#
_cell.length_a   1.000
_cell.length_b   1.000
_cell.length_c   1.000
_cell.angle_alpha   90.00
_cell.angle_beta   90.00
_cell.angle_gamma   90.00
#
_symmetry.space_group_name_H-M   'P 1'
#
loop_
_entity.id
_entity.type
_entity.pdbx_description
1 polymer ?
#
loop_
_entity_poly.entity_id
_entity_poly.type
_entity_poly.pdbx_seq_one_letter_code
_entity_poly.pdbx_strand_id
1 'polypeptide(L)'
;GVYKTEFELIRRYREMALHPECDSAIEDIINETLVSDSNDSPVEINLDHLNASDGIKTKVRDEFKFILELLDFQKKAHEIYRNWYIDGRLYYNKVIDIKKPHEGIQELRYIDAIKMRYVRKQKKNEKDRLSNINQNNPMDYEFPELEEYYLYTPKNVYPVSTPSSMGGDQGIKFTKDSITYCTSGLVDRNKGSTLSYLHKAIKSLNQLRMIEDSLVI
;
A
#
# COMPACT_ATOMS: atom_id res chain seq x y z
N GLY A 1 3.63 22.68 -6.59
CA GLY A 1 4.84 22.16 -6.02
C GLY A 1 5.08 20.73 -6.45
N VAL A 2 6.31 20.38 -6.80
CA VAL A 2 6.67 19.00 -7.20
C VAL A 2 6.95 18.22 -5.93
N TYR A 3 6.16 17.19 -5.65
CA TYR A 3 6.41 16.27 -4.53
C TYR A 3 7.61 15.38 -4.85
N LYS A 4 8.55 15.32 -3.94
CA LYS A 4 9.81 14.59 -4.13
C LYS A 4 9.71 13.13 -3.78
N THR A 5 8.83 12.75 -2.84
CA THR A 5 8.73 11.39 -2.30
C THR A 5 7.27 10.92 -2.16
N GLU A 6 7.04 9.60 -2.16
CA GLU A 6 5.71 9.02 -1.86
C GLU A 6 5.20 9.40 -0.47
N PHE A 7 6.09 9.50 0.49
CA PHE A 7 5.78 9.96 1.84
C PHE A 7 5.15 11.36 1.85
N GLU A 8 5.76 12.32 1.14
CA GLU A 8 5.23 13.69 1.03
C GLU A 8 3.85 13.72 0.38
N LEU A 9 3.62 12.84 -0.61
CA LEU A 9 2.32 12.70 -1.26
C LEU A 9 1.25 12.20 -0.29
N ILE A 10 1.52 11.11 0.44
CA ILE A 10 0.56 10.55 1.42
C ILE A 10 0.23 11.57 2.49
N ARG A 11 1.25 12.25 3.02
CA ARG A 11 1.05 13.31 4.00
C ARG A 11 0.14 14.41 3.47
N ARG A 12 0.37 14.83 2.22
CA ARG A 12 -0.46 15.84 1.56
C ARG A 12 -1.90 15.40 1.39
N TYR A 13 -2.14 14.14 1.00
CA TYR A 13 -3.50 13.62 0.88
C TYR A 13 -4.22 13.61 2.24
N ARG A 14 -3.53 13.22 3.30
CA ARG A 14 -4.09 13.24 4.65
C ARG A 14 -4.41 14.67 5.13
N GLU A 15 -3.54 15.64 4.83
CA GLU A 15 -3.80 17.04 5.11
C GLU A 15 -5.02 17.56 4.34
N MET A 16 -5.19 17.17 3.09
CA MET A 16 -6.36 17.52 2.27
C MET A 16 -7.64 16.90 2.81
N ALA A 17 -7.59 15.66 3.26
CA ALA A 17 -8.74 14.95 3.82
C ALA A 17 -9.26 15.55 5.13
N LEU A 18 -8.49 16.42 5.79
CA LEU A 18 -8.93 17.17 6.96
C LEU A 18 -9.72 18.45 6.60
N HIS A 19 -9.72 18.83 5.34
CA HIS A 19 -10.48 20.00 4.89
C HIS A 19 -11.97 19.65 4.88
N PRO A 20 -12.88 20.48 5.45
CA PRO A 20 -14.28 20.11 5.65
C PRO A 20 -15.01 19.66 4.38
N GLU A 21 -14.79 20.33 3.25
CA GLU A 21 -15.40 19.97 1.97
C GLU A 21 -14.90 18.63 1.44
N CYS A 22 -13.60 18.35 1.59
CA CYS A 22 -13.04 17.07 1.21
C CYS A 22 -13.48 15.94 2.13
N ASP A 23 -13.53 16.21 3.43
CA ASP A 23 -13.97 15.24 4.44
C ASP A 23 -15.42 14.84 4.20
N SER A 24 -16.31 15.80 4.02
CA SER A 24 -17.72 15.54 3.70
C SER A 24 -17.88 14.73 2.41
N ALA A 25 -17.18 15.09 1.34
CA ALA A 25 -17.24 14.35 0.09
C ALA A 25 -16.69 12.92 0.20
N ILE A 26 -15.66 12.70 1.02
CA ILE A 26 -15.12 11.37 1.28
C ILE A 26 -16.14 10.53 2.05
N GLU A 27 -16.77 11.10 3.09
CA GLU A 27 -17.79 10.41 3.87
C GLU A 27 -19.00 10.02 3.01
N ASP A 28 -19.46 10.91 2.13
CA ASP A 28 -20.55 10.61 1.19
C ASP A 28 -20.19 9.43 0.28
N ILE A 29 -18.99 9.43 -0.30
CA ILE A 29 -18.51 8.33 -1.15
C ILE A 29 -18.43 7.02 -0.38
N ILE A 30 -17.92 7.04 0.85
CA ILE A 30 -17.81 5.84 1.68
C ILE A 30 -19.19 5.29 2.03
N ASN A 31 -20.10 6.16 2.45
CA ASN A 31 -21.45 5.78 2.81
C ASN A 31 -22.22 5.20 1.62
N GLU A 32 -22.07 5.77 0.43
CA GLU A 32 -22.68 5.22 -0.80
C GLU A 32 -22.07 3.87 -1.21
N THR A 33 -20.77 3.66 -0.94
CA THR A 33 -20.08 2.42 -1.32
C THR A 33 -20.35 1.27 -0.35
N LEU A 34 -20.44 1.58 0.95
CA LEU A 34 -20.60 0.59 2.02
C LEU A 34 -22.09 0.40 2.44
N VAL A 35 -23.01 0.68 1.54
CA VAL A 35 -24.44 0.40 1.80
C VAL A 35 -24.61 -1.11 1.93
N SER A 36 -25.09 -1.53 3.10
CA SER A 36 -25.56 -2.90 3.31
C SER A 36 -27.00 -2.84 3.81
N ASP A 37 -27.86 -3.70 3.29
CA ASP A 37 -29.13 -3.97 3.92
C ASP A 37 -28.87 -4.63 5.28
N SER A 38 -29.77 -4.42 6.23
CA SER A 38 -29.59 -4.71 7.66
C SER A 38 -29.13 -6.15 8.03
N ASN A 39 -29.08 -7.06 7.07
CA ASN A 39 -28.69 -8.46 7.26
C ASN A 39 -27.54 -8.95 6.37
N ASP A 40 -27.06 -8.13 5.43
CA ASP A 40 -26.07 -8.57 4.44
C ASP A 40 -24.70 -7.92 4.69
N SER A 41 -23.65 -8.67 4.40
CA SER A 41 -22.28 -8.13 4.40
C SER A 41 -22.13 -7.11 3.28
N PRO A 42 -21.45 -5.97 3.52
CA PRO A 42 -21.21 -4.98 2.46
C PRO A 42 -20.32 -5.50 1.32
N VAL A 43 -19.77 -6.69 1.46
CA VAL A 43 -18.92 -7.36 0.47
C VAL A 43 -19.32 -8.81 0.34
N GLU A 44 -19.56 -9.24 -0.90
CA GLU A 44 -19.85 -10.63 -1.25
C GLU A 44 -18.87 -11.16 -2.30
N ILE A 45 -18.64 -12.48 -2.27
CA ILE A 45 -17.88 -13.16 -3.30
C ILE A 45 -18.81 -13.83 -4.31
N ASN A 46 -18.71 -13.42 -5.58
CA ASN A 46 -19.42 -14.05 -6.68
C ASN A 46 -18.56 -15.18 -7.30
N LEU A 47 -19.06 -16.40 -7.24
CA LEU A 47 -18.41 -17.61 -7.76
C LEU A 47 -19.15 -18.22 -8.97
N ASP A 48 -20.05 -17.50 -9.62
CA ASP A 48 -20.88 -18.02 -10.70
C ASP A 48 -20.04 -18.42 -11.91
N HIS A 49 -18.99 -17.68 -12.20
CA HIS A 49 -18.07 -17.96 -13.31
C HIS A 49 -16.94 -18.95 -12.98
N LEU A 50 -16.85 -19.41 -11.72
CA LEU A 50 -15.84 -20.38 -11.34
C LEU A 50 -16.27 -21.80 -11.73
N ASN A 51 -15.56 -22.42 -12.68
CA ASN A 51 -15.73 -23.81 -13.06
C ASN A 51 -15.13 -24.75 -12.01
N ALA A 52 -15.83 -24.92 -10.89
CA ALA A 52 -15.44 -25.80 -9.79
C ALA A 52 -16.65 -26.51 -9.21
N SER A 53 -16.43 -27.62 -8.52
CA SER A 53 -17.49 -28.33 -7.81
C SER A 53 -18.07 -27.48 -6.68
N ASP A 54 -19.32 -27.74 -6.30
CA ASP A 54 -20.00 -27.01 -5.24
C ASP A 54 -19.25 -27.09 -3.89
N GLY A 55 -18.59 -28.22 -3.62
CA GLY A 55 -17.75 -28.38 -2.43
C GLY A 55 -16.53 -27.44 -2.42
N ILE A 56 -15.93 -27.16 -3.58
CA ILE A 56 -14.84 -26.19 -3.68
C ILE A 56 -15.37 -24.78 -3.53
N LYS A 57 -16.50 -24.45 -4.16
CA LYS A 57 -17.14 -23.14 -4.02
C LYS A 57 -17.50 -22.82 -2.55
N THR A 58 -18.00 -23.82 -1.82
CA THR A 58 -18.30 -23.65 -0.40
C THR A 58 -17.03 -23.34 0.41
N LYS A 59 -15.96 -24.11 0.21
CA LYS A 59 -14.67 -23.82 0.87
C LYS A 59 -14.15 -22.43 0.58
N VAL A 60 -14.25 -21.96 -0.67
CA VAL A 60 -13.82 -20.61 -1.04
C VAL A 60 -14.66 -19.55 -0.32
N ARG A 61 -15.98 -19.77 -0.17
CA ARG A 61 -16.84 -18.85 0.61
C ARG A 61 -16.47 -18.84 2.09
N ASP A 62 -16.17 -20.01 2.67
CA ASP A 62 -15.79 -20.13 4.07
C ASP A 62 -14.46 -19.42 4.34
N GLU A 63 -13.45 -19.62 3.48
CA GLU A 63 -12.18 -18.90 3.56
C GLU A 63 -12.33 -17.38 3.38
N PHE A 64 -13.21 -16.95 2.48
CA PHE A 64 -13.50 -15.53 2.31
C PHE A 64 -14.12 -14.91 3.56
N LYS A 65 -15.09 -15.60 4.18
CA LYS A 65 -15.67 -15.17 5.45
C LYS A 65 -14.64 -15.08 6.56
N PHE A 66 -13.75 -16.08 6.65
CA PHE A 66 -12.66 -16.08 7.62
C PHE A 66 -11.72 -14.88 7.44
N ILE A 67 -11.38 -14.51 6.21
CA ILE A 67 -10.57 -13.30 5.94
C ILE A 67 -11.30 -12.03 6.38
N LEU A 68 -12.61 -11.92 6.14
CA LEU A 68 -13.40 -10.78 6.59
C LEU A 68 -13.46 -10.70 8.14
N GLU A 69 -13.51 -11.84 8.82
CA GLU A 69 -13.44 -11.90 10.28
C GLU A 69 -12.05 -11.46 10.80
N LEU A 70 -10.95 -11.91 10.17
CA LEU A 70 -9.59 -11.47 10.51
C LEU A 70 -9.39 -9.96 10.34
N LEU A 71 -10.07 -9.36 9.38
CA LEU A 71 -10.07 -7.91 9.16
C LEU A 71 -10.99 -7.17 10.14
N ASP A 72 -11.85 -7.89 10.89
CA ASP A 72 -12.99 -7.31 11.61
C ASP A 72 -13.80 -6.35 10.69
N PHE A 73 -14.01 -6.83 9.44
CA PHE A 73 -14.47 -5.98 8.33
C PHE A 73 -15.83 -5.35 8.63
N GLN A 74 -16.72 -6.06 9.30
CA GLN A 74 -18.06 -5.55 9.62
C GLN A 74 -18.01 -4.27 10.47
N LYS A 75 -17.01 -4.14 11.35
CA LYS A 75 -16.82 -2.94 12.19
C LYS A 75 -15.89 -1.92 11.58
N LYS A 76 -14.88 -2.38 10.83
CA LYS A 76 -13.79 -1.54 10.33
C LYS A 76 -13.88 -1.21 8.85
N ALA A 77 -14.92 -1.64 8.14
CA ALA A 77 -15.07 -1.41 6.70
C ALA A 77 -14.92 0.07 6.33
N HIS A 78 -15.58 0.96 7.09
CA HIS A 78 -15.50 2.40 6.90
C HIS A 78 -14.07 2.94 7.03
N GLU A 79 -13.36 2.56 8.11
CA GLU A 79 -11.98 2.96 8.35
C GLU A 79 -11.03 2.41 7.27
N ILE A 80 -11.18 1.14 6.90
CA ILE A 80 -10.37 0.47 5.87
C ILE A 80 -10.55 1.19 4.53
N TYR A 81 -11.80 1.44 4.12
CA TYR A 81 -12.10 2.10 2.86
C TYR A 81 -11.59 3.55 2.86
N ARG A 82 -11.81 4.29 3.95
CA ARG A 82 -11.33 5.66 4.12
C ARG A 82 -9.80 5.74 3.97
N ASN A 83 -9.07 4.88 4.67
CA ASN A 83 -7.61 4.84 4.59
C ASN A 83 -7.13 4.52 3.17
N TRP A 84 -7.78 3.56 2.51
CA TRP A 84 -7.47 3.23 1.13
C TRP A 84 -7.75 4.37 0.16
N TYR A 85 -8.88 5.05 0.32
CA TYR A 85 -9.27 6.15 -0.54
C TYR A 85 -8.32 7.36 -0.41
N ILE A 86 -7.95 7.70 0.83
CA ILE A 86 -7.05 8.82 1.14
C ILE A 86 -5.61 8.52 0.76
N ASP A 87 -5.06 7.39 1.19
CA ASP A 87 -3.64 7.08 0.98
C ASP A 87 -3.37 6.50 -0.41
N GLY A 88 -4.41 6.00 -1.10
CA GLY A 88 -4.32 5.30 -2.37
C GLY A 88 -3.72 3.91 -2.25
N ARG A 89 -3.48 3.42 -1.02
CA ARG A 89 -2.85 2.13 -0.73
C ARG A 89 -3.11 1.65 0.67
N LEU A 90 -3.11 0.32 0.83
CA LEU A 90 -3.17 -0.35 2.13
C LEU A 90 -2.08 -1.42 2.21
N TYR A 91 -1.56 -1.62 3.41
CA TYR A 91 -0.61 -2.68 3.72
C TYR A 91 -1.10 -3.50 4.91
N TYR A 92 -1.08 -4.82 4.74
CA TYR A 92 -1.33 -5.76 5.81
C TYR A 92 -0.20 -6.77 5.90
N ASN A 93 0.32 -6.98 7.09
CA ASN A 93 1.24 -8.09 7.36
C ASN A 93 0.42 -9.34 7.67
N LYS A 94 0.68 -10.40 6.91
CA LYS A 94 0.13 -11.74 7.13
C LYS A 94 0.94 -12.44 8.21
N VAL A 95 0.35 -12.63 9.37
CA VAL A 95 0.98 -13.35 10.47
C VAL A 95 0.60 -14.83 10.38
N ILE A 96 1.61 -15.69 10.29
CA ILE A 96 1.48 -17.15 10.18
C ILE A 96 2.24 -17.79 11.34
N ASP A 97 1.71 -18.84 11.93
CA ASP A 97 2.44 -19.63 12.91
C ASP A 97 3.53 -20.46 12.20
N ILE A 98 4.80 -20.11 12.47
CA ILE A 98 5.97 -20.80 11.90
C ILE A 98 6.00 -22.30 12.27
N LYS A 99 5.44 -22.67 13.42
CA LYS A 99 5.40 -24.08 13.88
C LYS A 99 4.31 -24.88 13.17
N LYS A 100 3.26 -24.18 12.71
CA LYS A 100 2.09 -24.78 12.09
C LYS A 100 1.63 -24.01 10.85
N PRO A 101 2.45 -23.94 9.80
CA PRO A 101 2.16 -23.13 8.61
C PRO A 101 0.89 -23.59 7.86
N HIS A 102 0.47 -24.84 8.06
CA HIS A 102 -0.74 -25.40 7.46
C HIS A 102 -2.05 -24.82 8.03
N GLU A 103 -1.99 -24.18 9.21
CA GLU A 103 -3.15 -23.50 9.78
C GLU A 103 -3.46 -22.15 9.06
N GLY A 104 -2.58 -21.73 8.14
CA GLY A 104 -2.80 -20.53 7.33
C GLY A 104 -2.54 -19.23 8.07
N ILE A 105 -3.22 -18.16 7.64
CA ILE A 105 -3.06 -16.81 8.20
C ILE A 105 -3.82 -16.73 9.52
N GLN A 106 -3.10 -16.37 10.59
CA GLN A 106 -3.68 -16.24 11.93
C GLN A 106 -4.14 -14.80 12.23
N GLU A 107 -3.48 -13.82 11.64
CA GLU A 107 -3.77 -12.40 11.85
C GLU A 107 -3.42 -11.59 10.60
N LEU A 108 -4.23 -10.58 10.30
CA LEU A 108 -3.95 -9.55 9.32
C LEU A 108 -3.67 -8.23 10.05
N ARG A 109 -2.40 -7.88 10.17
CA ARG A 109 -1.97 -6.68 10.90
C ARG A 109 -1.84 -5.49 9.96
N TYR A 110 -2.68 -4.49 10.16
CA TYR A 110 -2.59 -3.24 9.41
C TYR A 110 -1.26 -2.53 9.66
N ILE A 111 -0.67 -2.00 8.59
CA ILE A 111 0.55 -1.19 8.64
C ILE A 111 0.28 0.15 7.99
N ASP A 112 0.58 1.22 8.71
CA ASP A 112 0.45 2.59 8.22
C ASP A 112 1.30 2.81 6.95
N ALA A 113 0.66 3.28 5.87
CA ALA A 113 1.28 3.49 4.57
C ALA A 113 2.48 4.46 4.63
N ILE A 114 2.47 5.42 5.53
CA ILE A 114 3.58 6.36 5.76
C ILE A 114 4.85 5.65 6.24
N LYS A 115 4.70 4.54 6.97
CA LYS A 115 5.82 3.80 7.58
C LYS A 115 6.37 2.69 6.69
N MET A 116 5.72 2.41 5.58
CA MET A 116 6.08 1.32 4.69
C MET A 116 6.69 1.83 3.39
N ARG A 117 7.78 1.21 2.97
CA ARG A 117 8.43 1.49 1.69
C ARG A 117 8.78 0.20 0.97
N TYR A 118 8.46 0.11 -0.31
CA TYR A 118 8.94 -0.95 -1.17
C TYR A 118 10.36 -0.63 -1.65
N VAL A 119 11.26 -1.59 -1.49
CA VAL A 119 12.67 -1.46 -1.89
C VAL A 119 13.01 -2.53 -2.91
N ARG A 120 13.59 -2.09 -4.02
CA ARG A 120 14.12 -2.95 -5.06
C ARG A 120 15.58 -2.59 -5.27
N LYS A 121 16.47 -3.51 -4.94
CA LYS A 121 17.92 -3.33 -5.08
C LYS A 121 18.49 -4.42 -6.00
N GLN A 122 19.46 -4.05 -6.81
CA GLN A 122 20.29 -5.05 -7.48
C GLN A 122 21.22 -5.67 -6.44
N LYS A 123 21.20 -6.99 -6.37
CA LYS A 123 22.17 -7.73 -5.55
C LYS A 123 23.54 -7.59 -6.21
N LYS A 124 24.43 -6.86 -5.58
CA LYS A 124 25.82 -6.79 -6.06
C LYS A 124 26.46 -8.13 -5.78
N ASN A 125 26.69 -8.92 -6.82
CA ASN A 125 27.49 -10.14 -6.71
C ASN A 125 28.90 -9.75 -6.32
N GLU A 126 29.48 -10.42 -5.32
CA GLU A 126 30.89 -10.21 -4.96
C GLU A 126 31.84 -10.50 -6.13
N LYS A 127 31.40 -11.31 -7.11
CA LYS A 127 32.13 -11.57 -8.37
C LYS A 127 32.28 -10.31 -9.24
N ASP A 128 31.40 -9.33 -9.16
CA ASP A 128 31.51 -8.06 -9.94
C ASP A 128 32.70 -7.20 -9.49
N ARG A 129 33.26 -7.44 -8.29
CA ARG A 129 34.49 -6.78 -7.83
C ARG A 129 35.76 -7.36 -8.46
N LEU A 130 35.68 -8.58 -8.96
CA LEU A 130 36.82 -9.29 -9.57
C LEU A 130 36.77 -9.30 -11.10
N SER A 131 35.61 -9.00 -11.71
CA SER A 131 35.40 -9.10 -13.16
C SER A 131 35.77 -7.83 -13.97
N ASN A 132 36.46 -6.87 -13.35
CA ASN A 132 37.09 -5.78 -14.12
C ASN A 132 38.21 -6.24 -15.08
N ILE A 133 38.40 -7.54 -15.25
CA ILE A 133 39.54 -8.08 -16.01
C ILE A 133 39.13 -8.65 -17.38
N ASN A 134 37.85 -8.93 -17.66
CA ASN A 134 37.48 -9.48 -18.97
C ASN A 134 36.18 -8.87 -19.53
N GLN A 135 36.25 -7.63 -20.00
CA GLN A 135 35.14 -6.93 -20.71
C GLN A 135 34.97 -7.39 -22.18
N ASN A 136 35.57 -8.49 -22.62
CA ASN A 136 35.59 -8.87 -24.05
C ASN A 136 34.65 -10.02 -24.42
N ASN A 137 33.76 -10.47 -23.57
CA ASN A 137 32.76 -11.48 -23.95
C ASN A 137 31.34 -10.93 -23.89
N PRO A 138 30.70 -10.60 -25.02
CA PRO A 138 29.33 -10.04 -25.04
C PRO A 138 28.24 -11.02 -24.65
N MET A 139 28.56 -12.27 -24.33
CA MET A 139 27.58 -13.33 -24.02
C MET A 139 27.31 -13.58 -22.55
N ASP A 140 28.04 -12.96 -21.62
CA ASP A 140 27.86 -13.13 -20.16
C ASP A 140 27.07 -11.98 -19.53
N TYR A 141 25.98 -11.55 -20.17
CA TYR A 141 24.97 -10.71 -19.48
C TYR A 141 24.13 -11.60 -18.56
N GLU A 142 24.63 -11.92 -17.38
CA GLU A 142 23.79 -12.38 -16.29
C GLU A 142 22.85 -11.22 -15.90
N PHE A 143 21.54 -11.45 -15.99
CA PHE A 143 20.57 -10.51 -15.46
C PHE A 143 20.83 -10.35 -13.97
N PRO A 144 21.04 -9.13 -13.45
CA PRO A 144 21.33 -8.93 -12.06
C PRO A 144 20.18 -9.47 -11.19
N GLU A 145 20.49 -10.29 -10.21
CA GLU A 145 19.51 -10.71 -9.22
C GLU A 145 18.93 -9.48 -8.51
N LEU A 146 17.61 -9.39 -8.50
CA LEU A 146 16.89 -8.32 -7.84
C LEU A 146 16.45 -8.78 -6.46
N GLU A 147 16.86 -8.07 -5.43
CA GLU A 147 16.34 -8.22 -4.07
C GLU A 147 15.16 -7.26 -3.89
N GLU A 148 13.97 -7.81 -3.63
CA GLU A 148 12.75 -7.07 -3.42
C GLU A 148 12.21 -7.34 -2.01
N TYR A 149 11.96 -6.29 -1.26
CA TYR A 149 11.42 -6.38 0.10
C TYR A 149 10.67 -5.11 0.49
N TYR A 150 9.85 -5.23 1.52
CA TYR A 150 9.26 -4.08 2.18
C TYR A 150 10.08 -3.68 3.40
N LEU A 151 10.29 -2.38 3.56
CA LEU A 151 10.98 -1.80 4.70
C LEU A 151 9.98 -1.02 5.56
N TYR A 152 9.82 -1.47 6.80
CA TYR A 152 9.01 -0.78 7.80
C TYR A 152 9.90 0.06 8.70
N THR A 153 9.59 1.36 8.79
CA THR A 153 10.32 2.31 9.62
C THR A 153 9.38 2.85 10.71
N PRO A 154 9.50 2.40 11.97
CA PRO A 154 8.57 2.77 13.06
C PRO A 154 8.63 4.26 13.42
N LYS A 155 9.80 4.87 13.32
CA LYS A 155 9.97 6.32 13.46
C LYS A 155 9.90 6.92 12.06
N ASN A 156 9.18 8.03 11.90
CA ASN A 156 9.17 8.82 10.67
C ASN A 156 10.57 9.43 10.42
N VAL A 157 11.55 8.56 10.24
CA VAL A 157 12.91 8.97 9.91
C VAL A 157 12.90 9.27 8.42
N TYR A 158 12.80 10.55 8.09
CA TYR A 158 13.13 11.01 6.76
C TYR A 158 14.54 10.50 6.44
N PRO A 159 14.77 9.93 5.27
CA PRO A 159 16.12 9.81 4.77
C PRO A 159 16.62 11.25 4.53
N VAL A 160 17.15 11.87 5.57
CA VAL A 160 18.03 13.00 5.38
C VAL A 160 19.17 12.44 4.54
N SER A 161 19.34 13.01 3.35
CA SER A 161 20.45 12.72 2.45
C SER A 161 21.77 13.23 3.06
N THR A 162 22.14 12.66 4.18
CA THR A 162 23.50 12.74 4.67
C THR A 162 24.24 11.56 4.07
N PRO A 163 25.29 11.81 3.25
CA PRO A 163 26.18 10.77 2.78
C PRO A 163 27.12 10.36 3.91
N SER A 164 26.58 9.88 5.02
CA SER A 164 27.38 9.28 6.05
C SER A 164 27.45 7.77 5.80
N SER A 165 28.64 7.30 5.59
CA SER A 165 29.13 5.99 5.24
C SER A 165 28.80 4.84 6.22
N MET A 166 27.69 4.91 6.94
CA MET A 166 27.15 3.87 7.84
C MET A 166 25.64 3.70 7.67
N GLY A 167 25.13 3.79 6.45
CA GLY A 167 23.71 3.66 6.14
C GLY A 167 23.27 2.21 5.97
N GLY A 168 23.18 1.45 7.05
CA GLY A 168 22.27 0.31 7.08
C GLY A 168 20.83 0.80 6.98
N ASP A 169 19.99 0.13 6.18
CA ASP A 169 18.54 0.38 6.15
C ASP A 169 18.01 0.27 7.58
N GLN A 170 17.77 1.43 8.24
CA GLN A 170 17.22 1.46 9.59
C GLN A 170 15.73 1.15 9.52
N GLY A 171 15.36 -0.11 9.71
CA GLY A 171 13.98 -0.56 9.68
C GLY A 171 13.87 -2.08 9.72
N ILE A 172 12.64 -2.55 9.86
CA ILE A 172 12.32 -3.98 9.82
C ILE A 172 12.05 -4.36 8.39
N LYS A 173 12.79 -5.34 7.87
CA LYS A 173 12.60 -5.89 6.53
C LYS A 173 11.52 -6.97 6.56
N PHE A 174 10.56 -6.86 5.66
CA PHE A 174 9.54 -7.86 5.41
C PHE A 174 9.74 -8.45 4.03
N THR A 175 9.57 -9.75 3.91
CA THR A 175 9.56 -10.41 2.59
C THR A 175 8.31 -9.96 1.81
N LYS A 176 8.41 -9.96 0.50
CA LYS A 176 7.29 -9.58 -0.37
C LYS A 176 6.02 -10.41 -0.09
N ASP A 177 6.22 -11.72 0.18
CA ASP A 177 5.12 -12.65 0.43
C ASP A 177 4.42 -12.45 1.78
N SER A 178 5.08 -11.82 2.76
CA SER A 178 4.49 -11.55 4.08
C SER A 178 3.57 -10.34 4.10
N ILE A 179 3.62 -9.49 3.08
CA ILE A 179 2.84 -8.27 2.98
C ILE A 179 1.77 -8.41 1.89
N THR A 180 0.53 -8.08 2.24
CA THR A 180 -0.53 -7.82 1.27
C THR A 180 -0.56 -6.34 0.97
N TYR A 181 -0.47 -5.99 -0.30
CA TYR A 181 -0.49 -4.61 -0.80
C TYR A 181 -1.70 -4.41 -1.71
N CYS A 182 -2.60 -3.52 -1.31
CA CYS A 182 -3.78 -3.14 -2.06
C CYS A 182 -3.66 -1.69 -2.52
N THR A 183 -3.72 -1.45 -3.84
CA THR A 183 -3.55 -0.11 -4.42
C THR A 183 -4.86 0.45 -4.94
N SER A 184 -4.91 1.78 -5.14
CA SER A 184 -6.00 2.46 -5.84
C SER A 184 -6.09 2.13 -7.33
N GLY A 185 -5.02 1.54 -7.90
CA GLY A 185 -4.89 1.35 -9.34
C GLY A 185 -4.46 2.60 -10.12
N LEU A 186 -4.40 3.77 -9.47
CA LEU A 186 -3.94 5.00 -10.09
C LEU A 186 -2.42 5.11 -9.96
N VAL A 187 -1.74 5.31 -11.09
CA VAL A 187 -0.27 5.37 -11.15
C VAL A 187 0.16 6.65 -11.86
N ASP A 188 1.15 7.33 -11.30
CA ASP A 188 1.86 8.41 -12.01
C ASP A 188 2.71 7.81 -13.13
N ARG A 189 2.37 8.17 -14.38
CA ARG A 189 3.07 7.65 -15.58
C ARG A 189 4.56 8.00 -15.62
N ASN A 190 4.95 9.12 -15.00
CA ASN A 190 6.34 9.59 -15.04
C ASN A 190 7.21 8.95 -13.95
N LYS A 191 6.64 8.73 -12.77
CA LYS A 191 7.38 8.27 -11.59
C LYS A 191 7.07 6.82 -11.20
N GLY A 192 6.01 6.22 -11.77
CA GLY A 192 5.55 4.89 -11.39
C GLY A 192 5.01 4.78 -9.96
N SER A 193 4.80 5.92 -9.28
CA SER A 193 4.29 5.94 -7.91
C SER A 193 2.77 5.82 -7.88
N THR A 194 2.24 5.12 -6.88
CA THR A 194 0.79 4.99 -6.67
C THR A 194 0.21 6.31 -6.19
N LEU A 195 -0.92 6.69 -6.78
CA LEU A 195 -1.64 7.91 -6.47
C LEU A 195 -2.93 7.62 -5.69
N SER A 196 -3.36 8.58 -4.88
CA SER A 196 -4.69 8.59 -4.25
C SER A 196 -5.75 9.11 -5.22
N TYR A 197 -7.01 8.81 -4.96
CA TYR A 197 -8.14 9.44 -5.64
C TYR A 197 -8.18 10.96 -5.41
N LEU A 198 -7.69 11.43 -4.26
CA LEU A 198 -7.56 12.85 -3.93
C LEU A 198 -6.52 13.59 -4.79
N HIS A 199 -5.67 12.87 -5.52
CA HIS A 199 -4.62 13.52 -6.31
C HIS A 199 -5.17 14.54 -7.30
N LYS A 200 -6.31 14.26 -7.91
CA LYS A 200 -6.98 15.14 -8.86
C LYS A 200 -7.53 16.43 -8.21
N ALA A 201 -7.87 16.37 -6.93
CA ALA A 201 -8.42 17.49 -6.18
C ALA A 201 -7.36 18.47 -5.65
N ILE A 202 -6.06 18.13 -5.70
CA ILE A 202 -4.97 18.94 -5.12
C ILE A 202 -5.00 20.39 -5.63
N LYS A 203 -5.15 20.57 -6.94
CA LYS A 203 -5.13 21.91 -7.55
C LYS A 203 -6.34 22.73 -7.12
N SER A 204 -7.53 22.16 -7.21
CA SER A 204 -8.78 22.85 -6.87
C SER A 204 -8.83 23.23 -5.40
N LEU A 205 -8.42 22.34 -4.51
CA LEU A 205 -8.38 22.61 -3.08
C LEU A 205 -7.35 23.70 -2.70
N ASN A 206 -6.19 23.69 -3.33
CA ASN A 206 -5.20 24.75 -3.11
C ASN A 206 -5.74 26.11 -3.55
N GLN A 207 -6.48 26.18 -4.67
CA GLN A 207 -7.13 27.40 -5.14
C GLN A 207 -8.21 27.87 -4.17
N LEU A 208 -9.03 26.94 -3.65
CA LEU A 208 -10.05 27.26 -2.64
C LEU A 208 -9.41 27.88 -1.40
N ARG A 209 -8.38 27.25 -0.84
CA ARG A 209 -7.64 27.79 0.33
C ARG A 209 -7.06 29.18 0.08
N MET A 210 -6.51 29.42 -1.11
CA MET A 210 -6.01 30.76 -1.47
C MET A 210 -7.11 31.81 -1.51
N ILE A 211 -8.33 31.45 -1.96
CA ILE A 211 -9.48 32.36 -1.97
C ILE A 211 -9.96 32.61 -0.55
N GLU A 212 -10.07 31.58 0.27
CA GLU A 212 -10.45 31.69 1.70
C GLU A 212 -9.47 32.62 2.44
N ASP A 213 -8.17 32.38 2.31
CA ASP A 213 -7.14 33.23 2.92
C ASP A 213 -7.23 34.69 2.44
N SER A 214 -7.60 34.92 1.18
CA SER A 214 -7.76 36.28 0.62
C SER A 214 -9.02 37.01 1.07
N LEU A 215 -10.04 36.26 1.53
CA LEU A 215 -11.29 36.86 2.04
C LEU A 215 -11.19 37.26 3.53
N VAL A 216 -10.20 36.75 4.23
CA VAL A 216 -9.97 37.02 5.68
C VAL A 216 -9.13 38.30 5.88
N ILE A 217 -8.50 38.79 4.83
CA ILE A 217 -7.73 40.06 4.85
C ILE A 217 -8.67 41.23 4.51
#